data_13dcfe9919e74ec4aec645ad1a67267e
#
_entry.id   13dcfe9919e74ec4aec645ad1a67267e
#
_cell.length_a   1.000
_cell.length_b   1.000
_cell.length_c   1.000
_cell.angle_alpha   90.00
_cell.angle_beta   90.00
_cell.angle_gamma   90.00
#
_symmetry.space_group_name_H-M   'P 1'
#
loop_
_entity.id
_entity.type
_entity.pdbx_description
1 polymer ?
#
loop_
_entity_poly.entity_id
_entity_poly.type
_entity_poly.pdbx_seq_one_letter_code
_entity_poly.pdbx_strand_id
1 'polypeptide(L)'
;MTIYKIIYQKKQNDREKWNMIDGSFMTTLPDAWAINERFILLPLNNWNSSYERVLLGGLTCDSDDYYNSEQHVNAIYLPEFDKGKPLYIGFFNTGAYQEGLSGQGGIKHCLIPSPKKILLSKNEDGEIVDEVFQEEQTAESMMKILGYK
;
A
#
# COMPACT_ATOMS: atom_id res chain seq x y z
N MET A 1 7.24 -7.23 2.54
CA MET A 1 6.77 -5.88 2.94
C MET A 1 6.09 -5.23 1.76
N THR A 2 4.94 -4.59 1.98
CA THR A 2 4.25 -3.78 0.97
C THR A 2 4.41 -2.31 1.32
N ILE A 3 4.81 -1.48 0.35
CA ILE A 3 5.07 -0.05 0.55
C ILE A 3 4.03 0.75 -0.21
N TYR A 4 3.50 1.77 0.43
CA TYR A 4 2.62 2.76 -0.19
C TYR A 4 3.12 4.17 0.06
N LYS A 5 2.80 5.04 -0.88
CA LYS A 5 2.93 6.49 -0.74
C LYS A 5 1.58 7.08 -0.34
N ILE A 6 1.58 7.98 0.61
CA ILE A 6 0.41 8.81 0.89
C ILE A 6 0.35 9.91 -0.16
N ILE A 7 -0.73 9.94 -0.95
CA ILE A 7 -0.90 10.86 -2.07
C ILE A 7 -1.84 12.03 -1.76
N TYR A 8 -2.73 11.84 -0.79
CA TYR A 8 -3.73 12.84 -0.44
C TYR A 8 -4.21 12.64 0.99
N GLN A 9 -4.59 13.73 1.66
CA GLN A 9 -5.29 13.68 2.94
C GLN A 9 -6.62 14.38 2.85
N LYS A 10 -7.68 13.71 3.31
CA LYS A 10 -9.02 14.27 3.47
C LYS A 10 -9.32 14.43 4.96
N LYS A 11 -9.57 15.65 5.38
CA LYS A 11 -10.11 15.95 6.71
C LYS A 11 -11.64 15.84 6.64
N GLN A 12 -12.20 14.81 7.26
CA GLN A 12 -13.66 14.62 7.32
C GLN A 12 -14.27 15.51 8.41
N ASN A 13 -13.63 15.56 9.57
CA ASN A 13 -13.97 16.40 10.71
C ASN A 13 -12.73 16.57 11.62
N ASP A 14 -12.87 17.15 12.79
CA ASP A 14 -11.72 17.39 13.69
C ASP A 14 -11.12 16.11 14.30
N ARG A 15 -11.80 14.97 14.19
CA ARG A 15 -11.37 13.68 14.75
C ARG A 15 -11.00 12.66 13.69
N GLU A 16 -11.37 12.91 12.43
CA GLU A 16 -11.19 11.95 11.33
C GLU A 16 -10.43 12.59 10.18
N LYS A 17 -9.21 12.11 9.99
CA LYS A 17 -8.36 12.42 8.86
C LYS A 17 -8.08 11.13 8.11
N TRP A 18 -8.32 11.13 6.81
CA TRP A 18 -8.06 10.02 5.92
C TRP A 18 -6.84 10.28 5.07
N ASN A 19 -5.83 9.44 5.20
CA ASN A 19 -4.68 9.42 4.31
C ASN A 19 -4.95 8.41 3.19
N MET A 20 -5.00 8.89 1.94
CA MET A 20 -5.20 8.05 0.77
C MET A 20 -3.86 7.54 0.26
N ILE A 21 -3.76 6.24 0.06
CA ILE A 21 -2.57 5.58 -0.48
C ILE A 21 -2.60 5.57 -2.02
N ASP A 22 -1.46 5.33 -2.65
CA ASP A 22 -1.29 5.16 -4.10
C ASP A 22 -1.61 3.74 -4.60
N GLY A 23 -2.38 2.99 -3.86
CA GLY A 23 -2.76 1.62 -4.15
C GLY A 23 -4.11 1.24 -3.55
N SER A 24 -4.34 -0.06 -3.38
CA SER A 24 -5.59 -0.59 -2.83
C SER A 24 -5.30 -1.71 -1.85
N PHE A 25 -5.90 -1.63 -0.68
CA PHE A 25 -5.87 -2.72 0.30
C PHE A 25 -6.63 -3.95 -0.19
N MET A 26 -7.67 -3.76 -1.01
CA MET A 26 -8.43 -4.85 -1.61
C MET A 26 -7.56 -5.75 -2.50
N THR A 27 -6.58 -5.16 -3.19
CA THR A 27 -5.75 -5.89 -4.15
C THR A 27 -4.40 -6.33 -3.59
N THR A 28 -3.85 -5.61 -2.63
CA THR A 28 -2.48 -5.84 -2.15
C THR A 28 -2.38 -6.28 -0.69
N LEU A 29 -3.47 -6.18 0.08
CA LEU A 29 -3.58 -6.70 1.45
C LEU A 29 -4.92 -7.43 1.67
N PRO A 30 -5.25 -8.46 0.87
CA PRO A 30 -6.54 -9.13 0.98
C PRO A 30 -6.80 -9.73 2.36
N ASP A 31 -5.77 -10.17 3.08
CA ASP A 31 -5.90 -10.76 4.39
C ASP A 31 -6.40 -9.75 5.45
N ALA A 32 -6.20 -8.45 5.22
CA ALA A 32 -6.70 -7.42 6.13
C ALA A 32 -8.23 -7.43 6.22
N TRP A 33 -8.92 -7.50 5.07
CA TRP A 33 -10.38 -7.48 5.02
C TRP A 33 -11.00 -8.89 4.97
N ALA A 34 -10.33 -9.87 4.36
CA ALA A 34 -10.88 -11.22 4.18
C ALA A 34 -10.87 -12.05 5.48
N ILE A 35 -9.81 -11.95 6.28
CA ILE A 35 -9.63 -12.73 7.51
C ILE A 35 -9.27 -11.88 8.72
N ASN A 36 -9.40 -10.56 8.61
CA ASN A 36 -9.08 -9.60 9.67
C ASN A 36 -7.63 -9.70 10.20
N GLU A 37 -6.67 -9.98 9.30
CA GLU A 37 -5.26 -10.00 9.64
C GLU A 37 -4.76 -8.60 9.97
N ARG A 38 -3.90 -8.51 10.97
CA ARG A 38 -3.34 -7.26 11.47
C ARG A 38 -1.86 -7.17 11.20
N PHE A 39 -1.46 -6.19 10.44
CA PHE A 39 -0.10 -6.00 10.01
C PHE A 39 0.67 -5.01 10.88
N ILE A 40 1.97 -5.19 10.98
CA ILE A 40 2.87 -4.16 11.51
C ILE A 40 2.94 -3.06 10.45
N LEU A 41 2.57 -1.85 10.84
CA LEU A 41 2.58 -0.65 10.02
C LEU A 41 3.57 0.37 10.60
N LEU A 42 4.52 0.80 9.79
CA LEU A 42 5.49 1.84 10.17
C LEU A 42 5.63 2.89 9.06
N PRO A 43 5.83 4.18 9.41
CA PRO A 43 6.31 5.15 8.45
C PRO A 43 7.76 4.80 8.06
N LEU A 44 8.10 4.97 6.78
CA LEU A 44 9.45 4.68 6.26
C LEU A 44 10.32 5.94 6.18
N ASN A 45 9.73 7.10 6.34
CA ASN A 45 10.41 8.39 6.36
C ASN A 45 9.69 9.39 7.27
N ASN A 46 10.21 10.62 7.35
CA ASN A 46 9.64 11.73 8.13
C ASN A 46 9.49 11.45 9.64
N TRP A 47 10.32 10.60 10.18
CA TRP A 47 10.21 10.10 11.56
C TRP A 47 10.33 11.20 12.64
N ASN A 48 10.98 12.32 12.33
CA ASN A 48 11.13 13.46 13.25
C ASN A 48 10.00 14.51 13.13
N SER A 49 8.96 14.22 12.33
CA SER A 49 7.79 15.10 12.20
C SER A 49 6.82 14.91 13.36
N SER A 50 5.91 15.86 13.56
CA SER A 50 4.74 15.66 14.40
C SER A 50 3.90 14.51 13.88
N TYR A 51 3.24 13.78 14.77
CA TYR A 51 2.39 12.64 14.41
C TYR A 51 0.92 12.98 14.65
N GLU A 52 0.07 12.48 13.79
CA GLU A 52 -1.37 12.63 13.90
C GLU A 52 -2.10 11.30 13.75
N ARG A 53 -3.28 11.20 14.37
CA ARG A 53 -4.15 10.06 14.20
C ARG A 53 -4.80 10.11 12.83
N VAL A 54 -4.73 9.01 12.10
CA VAL A 54 -5.27 8.89 10.74
C VAL A 54 -6.01 7.57 10.53
N LEU A 55 -6.83 7.54 9.49
CA LEU A 55 -7.39 6.37 8.86
C LEU A 55 -6.75 6.25 7.48
N LEU A 56 -6.64 5.04 6.94
CA LEU A 56 -6.05 4.81 5.62
C LEU A 56 -7.12 4.36 4.64
N GLY A 57 -7.16 4.95 3.46
CA GLY A 57 -8.06 4.59 2.37
C GLY A 57 -7.30 4.27 1.09
N GLY A 58 -7.79 3.28 0.35
CA GLY A 58 -7.28 2.93 -0.96
C GLY A 58 -7.96 3.69 -2.11
N LEU A 59 -7.61 3.34 -3.33
CA LEU A 59 -8.05 4.03 -4.55
C LEU A 59 -9.30 3.44 -5.20
N THR A 60 -9.79 2.29 -4.72
CA THR A 60 -10.97 1.66 -5.32
C THR A 60 -12.27 2.28 -4.82
N CYS A 61 -13.37 1.98 -5.51
CA CYS A 61 -14.71 2.39 -5.07
C CYS A 61 -15.32 1.41 -4.05
N ASP A 62 -14.58 0.37 -3.66
CA ASP A 62 -15.04 -0.60 -2.68
C ASP A 62 -15.08 0.01 -1.29
N SER A 63 -16.17 -0.26 -0.55
CA SER A 63 -16.36 0.25 0.81
C SER A 63 -15.37 -0.36 1.81
N ASP A 64 -14.78 -1.52 1.49
CA ASP A 64 -13.81 -2.21 2.32
C ASP A 64 -12.35 -1.87 1.97
N ASP A 65 -12.13 -0.96 1.01
CA ASP A 65 -10.78 -0.53 0.63
C ASP A 65 -10.20 0.48 1.63
N TYR A 66 -10.08 0.06 2.88
CA TYR A 66 -9.50 0.85 3.95
C TYR A 66 -8.71 -0.02 4.93
N TYR A 67 -7.88 0.64 5.72
CA TYR A 67 -7.17 0.07 6.85
C TYR A 67 -7.18 1.08 8.01
N ASN A 68 -7.79 0.72 9.13
CA ASN A 68 -7.98 1.61 10.26
C ASN A 68 -7.80 0.87 11.60
N SER A 69 -8.29 1.44 12.69
CA SER A 69 -8.22 0.82 14.02
C SER A 69 -9.04 -0.46 14.18
N GLU A 70 -9.89 -0.82 13.22
CA GLU A 70 -10.59 -2.11 13.23
C GLU A 70 -9.68 -3.24 12.75
N GLN A 71 -8.82 -2.94 11.75
CA GLN A 71 -7.80 -3.85 11.22
C GLN A 71 -6.45 -3.70 11.93
N HIS A 72 -6.28 -2.68 12.76
CA HIS A 72 -5.04 -2.42 13.49
C HIS A 72 -5.22 -2.57 14.99
N VAL A 73 -4.17 -2.98 15.71
CA VAL A 73 -4.23 -3.21 17.18
C VAL A 73 -4.57 -1.93 17.95
N ASN A 74 -4.08 -0.80 17.46
CA ASN A 74 -4.27 0.51 18.06
C ASN A 74 -4.68 1.54 17.01
N ALA A 75 -5.03 2.74 17.45
CA ALA A 75 -5.17 3.86 16.53
C ALA A 75 -3.89 4.07 15.71
N ILE A 76 -4.04 4.33 14.42
CA ILE A 76 -2.91 4.56 13.52
C ILE A 76 -2.42 5.99 13.71
N TYR A 77 -1.15 6.14 14.07
CA TYR A 77 -0.45 7.42 14.14
C TYR A 77 0.65 7.46 13.10
N LEU A 78 0.61 8.44 12.23
CA LEU A 78 1.60 8.66 11.18
C LEU A 78 2.12 10.10 11.23
N PRO A 79 3.33 10.36 10.68
CA PRO A 79 3.79 11.73 10.45
C PRO A 79 2.74 12.56 9.72
N GLU A 80 2.59 13.81 10.12
CA GLU A 80 1.66 14.75 9.49
C GLU A 80 1.89 14.82 7.98
N PHE A 81 0.79 14.81 7.22
CA PHE A 81 0.83 14.86 5.77
C PHE A 81 1.16 16.28 5.29
N ASP A 82 2.20 16.39 4.47
CA ASP A 82 2.60 17.60 3.77
C ASP A 82 2.69 17.31 2.26
N LYS A 83 1.95 18.08 1.44
CA LYS A 83 1.96 17.92 -0.02
C LYS A 83 3.34 18.11 -0.65
N GLY A 84 4.20 18.91 -0.03
CA GLY A 84 5.57 19.16 -0.50
C GLY A 84 6.57 18.09 -0.09
N LYS A 85 6.18 17.16 0.80
CA LYS A 85 7.07 16.19 1.41
C LYS A 85 6.46 14.79 1.34
N PRO A 86 6.96 13.91 0.47
CA PRO A 86 6.37 12.58 0.32
C PRO A 86 6.44 11.80 1.64
N LEU A 87 5.34 11.12 1.98
CA LEU A 87 5.25 10.20 3.10
C LEU A 87 5.06 8.78 2.57
N TYR A 88 5.97 7.89 2.95
CA TYR A 88 5.91 6.46 2.63
C TYR A 88 5.62 5.67 3.90
N ILE A 89 4.77 4.66 3.76
CA ILE A 89 4.42 3.72 4.83
C ILE A 89 4.69 2.30 4.38
N GLY A 90 5.09 1.44 5.31
CA GLY A 90 5.37 0.04 5.05
C GLY A 90 4.50 -0.87 5.91
N PHE A 91 3.86 -1.84 5.27
CA PHE A 91 3.20 -2.95 5.91
C PHE A 91 4.13 -4.15 5.91
N PHE A 92 4.47 -4.66 7.08
CA PHE A 92 5.40 -5.76 7.24
C PHE A 92 4.67 -7.09 7.37
N ASN A 93 5.39 -8.19 7.13
CA ASN A 93 4.86 -9.56 7.15
C ASN A 93 3.74 -9.81 6.13
N THR A 94 3.73 -9.02 5.05
CA THR A 94 2.84 -9.22 3.91
C THR A 94 3.41 -10.28 2.96
N GLY A 95 2.59 -10.83 2.06
CA GLY A 95 3.02 -11.72 0.98
C GLY A 95 2.26 -13.03 0.91
N ALA A 96 1.56 -13.45 1.98
CA ALA A 96 0.62 -14.56 1.90
C ALA A 96 -0.66 -14.11 1.18
N TYR A 97 -1.16 -14.91 0.24
CA TYR A 97 -2.43 -14.66 -0.48
C TYR A 97 -2.59 -13.28 -1.14
N GLN A 98 -1.52 -12.56 -1.33
CA GLN A 98 -1.54 -11.22 -1.89
C GLN A 98 -1.84 -11.26 -3.40
N GLU A 99 -1.07 -10.57 -4.20
CA GLU A 99 -1.19 -10.58 -5.66
C GLU A 99 -1.10 -11.97 -6.29
N GLY A 100 -0.48 -12.94 -5.62
CA GLY A 100 -0.37 -14.31 -6.09
C GLY A 100 -1.70 -14.97 -6.39
N LEU A 101 -2.79 -14.59 -5.73
CA LEU A 101 -4.13 -15.14 -5.97
C LEU A 101 -4.73 -14.74 -7.32
N SER A 102 -4.40 -13.56 -7.83
CA SER A 102 -4.89 -13.07 -9.13
C SER A 102 -3.92 -13.36 -10.28
N GLY A 103 -2.81 -14.03 -9.99
CA GLY A 103 -1.75 -14.29 -10.97
C GLY A 103 -0.94 -13.04 -11.32
N GLN A 104 0.18 -13.26 -12.00
CA GLN A 104 1.04 -12.18 -12.46
C GLN A 104 0.42 -11.48 -13.67
N GLY A 105 0.31 -10.15 -13.60
CA GLY A 105 -0.20 -9.35 -14.73
C GLY A 105 -1.69 -9.55 -15.02
N GLY A 106 -2.47 -10.09 -14.07
CA GLY A 106 -3.92 -10.22 -14.20
C GLY A 106 -4.64 -8.88 -14.01
N ILE A 107 -5.95 -8.87 -14.29
CA ILE A 107 -6.83 -7.75 -13.98
C ILE A 107 -7.21 -7.82 -12.51
N LYS A 108 -7.01 -6.71 -11.82
CA LYS A 108 -7.37 -6.56 -10.41
C LYS A 108 -8.60 -5.67 -10.26
N HIS A 109 -9.18 -5.70 -9.05
CA HIS A 109 -10.34 -4.88 -8.71
C HIS A 109 -10.10 -3.41 -9.07
N CYS A 110 -11.08 -2.78 -9.70
CA CYS A 110 -11.04 -1.40 -10.20
C CYS A 110 -9.84 -1.09 -11.11
N LEU A 111 -9.30 -2.10 -11.78
CA LEU A 111 -8.16 -1.97 -12.70
C LEU A 111 -6.90 -1.35 -12.02
N ILE A 112 -6.72 -1.58 -10.73
CA ILE A 112 -5.50 -1.15 -10.06
C ILE A 112 -4.31 -1.97 -10.60
N PRO A 113 -3.26 -1.33 -11.11
CA PRO A 113 -2.11 -2.04 -11.66
C PRO A 113 -1.32 -2.78 -10.58
N SER A 114 -0.69 -3.87 -10.97
CA SER A 114 0.27 -4.56 -10.10
C SER A 114 1.47 -3.67 -9.82
N PRO A 115 1.90 -3.54 -8.56
CA PRO A 115 3.06 -2.74 -8.21
C PRO A 115 4.37 -3.41 -8.62
N LYS A 116 5.44 -2.62 -8.68
CA LYS A 116 6.81 -3.11 -8.81
C LYS A 116 7.17 -4.00 -7.62
N LYS A 117 7.88 -5.10 -7.89
CA LYS A 117 8.45 -5.98 -6.86
C LYS A 117 9.97 -5.91 -6.89
N ILE A 118 10.54 -5.68 -5.72
CA ILE A 118 11.99 -5.56 -5.54
C ILE A 118 12.43 -6.63 -4.53
N LEU A 119 13.48 -7.35 -4.88
CA LEU A 119 14.21 -8.22 -3.96
C LEU A 119 15.30 -7.41 -3.26
N LEU A 120 15.33 -7.51 -1.94
CA LEU A 120 16.42 -6.98 -1.14
C LEU A 120 17.25 -8.15 -0.60
N SER A 121 18.53 -8.10 -0.83
CA SER A 121 19.48 -9.11 -0.34
C SER A 121 20.71 -8.46 0.29
N LYS A 122 21.54 -9.24 0.95
CA LYS A 122 22.88 -8.80 1.35
C LYS A 122 23.89 -9.45 0.42
N ASN A 123 24.83 -8.63 -0.07
CA ASN A 123 26.01 -9.13 -0.79
C ASN A 123 27.03 -9.75 0.19
N GLU A 124 28.13 -10.27 -0.34
CA GLU A 124 29.22 -10.88 0.44
C GLU A 124 29.87 -9.91 1.43
N ASP A 125 29.86 -8.61 1.12
CA ASP A 125 30.38 -7.55 1.98
C ASP A 125 29.38 -7.10 3.06
N GLY A 126 28.17 -7.67 3.09
CA GLY A 126 27.12 -7.34 4.04
C GLY A 126 26.30 -6.10 3.69
N GLU A 127 26.51 -5.49 2.52
CA GLU A 127 25.74 -4.36 2.03
C GLU A 127 24.39 -4.80 1.49
N ILE A 128 23.37 -3.96 1.68
CA ILE A 128 22.03 -4.20 1.12
C ILE A 128 22.05 -3.82 -0.35
N VAL A 129 21.68 -4.78 -1.19
CA VAL A 129 21.51 -4.60 -2.64
C VAL A 129 20.07 -4.88 -3.02
N ASP A 130 19.59 -4.18 -4.03
CA ASP A 130 18.23 -4.34 -4.56
C ASP A 130 18.27 -4.81 -6.01
N GLU A 131 17.27 -5.61 -6.36
CA GLU A 131 17.06 -6.12 -7.72
C GLU A 131 15.58 -6.03 -8.06
N VAL A 132 15.25 -5.55 -9.24
CA VAL A 132 13.87 -5.56 -9.73
C VAL A 132 13.49 -6.99 -10.10
N PHE A 133 12.66 -7.62 -9.26
CA PHE A 133 12.10 -8.94 -9.54
C PHE A 133 10.98 -8.89 -10.58
N GLN A 134 10.17 -7.83 -10.53
CA GLN A 134 9.05 -7.63 -11.44
C GLN A 134 8.77 -6.14 -11.58
N GLU A 135 8.66 -5.66 -12.82
CA GLU A 135 8.22 -4.30 -13.10
C GLU A 135 6.73 -4.10 -12.80
N GLU A 136 6.34 -2.86 -12.57
CA GLU A 136 4.94 -2.50 -12.42
C GLU A 136 4.15 -2.77 -13.70
N GLN A 137 2.89 -3.09 -13.53
CA GLN A 137 1.97 -3.30 -14.65
C GLN A 137 1.64 -1.96 -15.31
N THR A 138 1.85 -1.87 -16.62
CA THR A 138 1.56 -0.66 -17.40
C THR A 138 0.10 -0.59 -17.85
N ALA A 139 -0.42 0.61 -18.11
CA ALA A 139 -1.74 0.81 -18.68
C ALA A 139 -1.89 0.07 -20.03
N GLU A 140 -0.83 0.05 -20.85
CA GLU A 140 -0.82 -0.67 -22.13
C GLU A 140 -1.01 -2.18 -21.93
N SER A 141 -0.31 -2.80 -20.98
CA SER A 141 -0.46 -4.21 -20.66
C SER A 141 -1.88 -4.54 -20.18
N MET A 142 -2.46 -3.67 -19.37
CA MET A 142 -3.84 -3.82 -18.90
C MET A 142 -4.85 -3.70 -20.02
N MET A 143 -4.68 -2.75 -20.93
CA MET A 143 -5.54 -2.60 -22.11
C MET A 143 -5.49 -3.83 -22.99
N LYS A 144 -4.31 -4.41 -23.23
CA LYS A 144 -4.16 -5.67 -23.98
C LYS A 144 -4.93 -6.83 -23.36
N ILE A 145 -4.87 -6.97 -22.01
CA ILE A 145 -5.62 -8.01 -21.29
C ILE A 145 -7.14 -7.80 -21.45
N LEU A 146 -7.60 -6.55 -21.49
CA LEU A 146 -9.00 -6.20 -21.72
C LEU A 146 -9.43 -6.38 -23.19
N GLY A 147 -8.53 -6.75 -24.10
CA GLY A 147 -8.82 -6.99 -25.51
C GLY A 147 -8.70 -5.76 -26.42
N TYR A 148 -8.19 -4.65 -25.91
CA TYR A 148 -7.86 -3.48 -26.74
C TYR A 148 -6.56 -3.75 -27.54
N LYS A 149 -6.51 -3.24 -28.78
CA LYS A 149 -5.35 -3.37 -29.67
C LYS A 149 -4.45 -2.15 -29.59
#